data_969ca40f96148a2ffb7a85385b095599
#
_entry.id   969ca40f96148a2ffb7a85385b095599
#
_cell.length_a   1.000
_cell.length_b   1.000
_cell.length_c   1.000
_cell.angle_alpha   90.00
_cell.angle_beta   90.00
_cell.angle_gamma   90.00
#
_symmetry.space_group_name_H-M   'P 1'
#
loop_
_entity.id
_entity.type
_entity.pdbx_description
1 polymer ?
#
loop_
_entity_poly.entity_id
_entity_poly.type
_entity_poly.pdbx_seq_one_letter_code
_entity_poly.pdbx_strand_id
1 'polypeptide(L)'
;MKTIANRLLFALFLLFGCFTAVAQQTIPVGIIVVRDINSDDPYLLSHSAVVSSDVYYNGNILIAAGTTVNMDIHYQKCHGLGVPATVSAKPVSTTDIYGQVWPLVGDERTITGQNRRNAAIGCGVFFGIVTFPVGLLFLCIKGKRAEFAAGTQMIANLYIN
;
A
#
# COMPACT_ATOMS: atom_id res chain seq x y z
N MET A 1 -7.02 -49.26 -37.58
CA MET A 1 -7.14 -49.02 -36.13
C MET A 1 -6.40 -47.77 -35.64
N LYS A 2 -5.22 -47.42 -36.13
CA LYS A 2 -4.46 -46.20 -35.72
C LYS A 2 -5.18 -44.87 -36.00
N THR A 3 -5.95 -44.75 -37.08
CA THR A 3 -6.66 -43.53 -37.48
C THR A 3 -7.88 -43.21 -36.60
N ILE A 4 -8.55 -44.23 -36.04
CA ILE A 4 -9.70 -44.07 -35.15
C ILE A 4 -9.22 -43.64 -33.76
N ALA A 5 -8.12 -44.22 -33.30
CA ALA A 5 -7.51 -43.83 -31.99
C ALA A 5 -7.04 -42.38 -31.99
N ASN A 6 -6.44 -41.86 -33.09
CA ASN A 6 -6.04 -40.49 -33.22
C ASN A 6 -7.22 -39.49 -33.24
N ARG A 7 -8.32 -39.86 -33.91
CA ARG A 7 -9.54 -39.05 -33.91
C ARG A 7 -10.21 -38.99 -32.56
N LEU A 8 -10.21 -40.11 -31.82
CA LEU A 8 -10.74 -40.17 -30.46
C LEU A 8 -9.89 -39.32 -29.47
N LEU A 9 -8.56 -39.36 -29.61
CA LEU A 9 -7.63 -38.58 -28.82
C LEU A 9 -7.80 -37.08 -29.08
N PHE A 10 -8.02 -36.69 -30.34
CA PHE A 10 -8.26 -35.28 -30.70
C PHE A 10 -9.60 -34.76 -30.22
N ALA A 11 -10.66 -35.60 -30.25
CA ALA A 11 -11.97 -35.27 -29.67
C ALA A 11 -11.91 -35.13 -28.15
N LEU A 12 -11.13 -35.99 -27.48
CA LEU A 12 -10.91 -35.92 -26.05
C LEU A 12 -10.13 -34.64 -25.65
N PHE A 13 -9.16 -34.24 -26.47
CA PHE A 13 -8.40 -33.00 -26.24
C PHE A 13 -9.26 -31.74 -26.42
N LEU A 14 -10.20 -31.76 -27.38
CA LEU A 14 -11.18 -30.68 -27.59
C LEU A 14 -12.21 -30.60 -26.41
N LEU A 15 -12.59 -31.72 -25.83
CA LEU A 15 -13.50 -31.76 -24.69
C LEU A 15 -12.84 -31.25 -23.40
N PHE A 16 -11.54 -31.49 -23.22
CA PHE A 16 -10.78 -30.96 -22.06
C PHE A 16 -10.32 -29.51 -22.28
N GLY A 17 -10.31 -28.98 -23.50
CA GLY A 17 -9.89 -27.62 -23.82
C GLY A 17 -10.91 -26.53 -23.50
N CYS A 18 -12.15 -26.87 -23.17
CA CYS A 18 -13.16 -25.91 -22.70
C CYS A 18 -13.10 -25.72 -21.19
N PHE A 19 -11.90 -25.46 -20.62
CA PHE A 19 -11.86 -24.75 -19.35
C PHE A 19 -12.32 -23.33 -19.64
N THR A 20 -13.56 -23.02 -19.29
CA THR A 20 -14.04 -21.65 -19.23
C THR A 20 -13.14 -20.90 -18.27
N ALA A 21 -12.23 -20.08 -18.79
CA ALA A 21 -11.56 -19.08 -18.01
C ALA A 21 -12.68 -18.18 -17.47
N VAL A 22 -13.05 -18.35 -16.22
CA VAL A 22 -13.94 -17.43 -15.53
C VAL A 22 -13.16 -16.12 -15.50
N ALA A 23 -13.58 -15.18 -16.33
CA ALA A 23 -12.98 -13.85 -16.35
C ALA A 23 -13.30 -13.20 -15.01
N GLN A 24 -12.31 -13.15 -14.13
CA GLN A 24 -12.42 -12.48 -12.86
C GLN A 24 -12.62 -10.99 -13.14
N GLN A 25 -13.76 -10.47 -12.76
CA GLN A 25 -14.08 -9.05 -12.96
C GLN A 25 -13.34 -8.22 -11.92
N THR A 26 -12.55 -7.25 -12.40
CA THR A 26 -11.78 -6.35 -11.55
C THR A 26 -12.43 -4.97 -11.60
N ILE A 27 -12.74 -4.42 -10.43
CA ILE A 27 -13.33 -3.08 -10.28
C ILE A 27 -12.32 -2.19 -9.55
N PRO A 28 -11.89 -1.08 -10.17
CA PRO A 28 -11.01 -0.13 -9.49
C PRO A 28 -11.78 0.64 -8.41
N VAL A 29 -11.20 0.72 -7.22
CA VAL A 29 -11.71 1.44 -6.06
C VAL A 29 -10.77 2.59 -5.74
N GLY A 30 -11.25 3.81 -5.86
CA GLY A 30 -10.52 5.01 -5.42
C GLY A 30 -10.54 5.11 -3.90
N ILE A 31 -9.40 5.40 -3.30
CA ILE A 31 -9.23 5.53 -1.85
C ILE A 31 -8.61 6.87 -1.57
N ILE A 32 -9.10 7.57 -0.54
CA ILE A 32 -8.54 8.83 -0.07
C ILE A 32 -8.19 8.73 1.41
N VAL A 33 -7.00 9.17 1.75
CA VAL A 33 -6.56 9.28 3.14
C VAL A 33 -7.25 10.50 3.76
N VAL A 34 -8.01 10.29 4.83
CA VAL A 34 -8.78 11.36 5.48
C VAL A 34 -8.06 12.00 6.66
N ARG A 35 -7.06 11.31 7.21
CA ARG A 35 -6.25 11.80 8.33
C ARG A 35 -4.78 11.56 8.04
N ASP A 36 -3.93 12.53 8.40
CA ASP A 36 -2.48 12.39 8.25
C ASP A 36 -1.96 11.14 8.97
N ILE A 37 -1.20 10.33 8.26
CA ILE A 37 -0.54 9.13 8.78
C ILE A 37 0.94 9.47 8.97
N ASN A 38 1.37 9.50 10.23
CA ASN A 38 2.69 9.99 10.61
C ASN A 38 3.53 8.87 11.26
N SER A 39 4.80 8.78 10.90
CA SER A 39 5.73 7.79 11.45
C SER A 39 5.96 7.90 12.97
N ASP A 40 5.63 9.03 13.58
CA ASP A 40 5.85 9.27 15.01
C ASP A 40 4.65 8.86 15.87
N ASP A 41 3.47 8.66 15.27
CA ASP A 41 2.26 8.26 15.96
C ASP A 41 1.98 6.76 15.77
N PRO A 42 2.29 5.90 16.77
CA PRO A 42 2.10 4.45 16.67
C PRO A 42 0.62 4.01 16.72
N TYR A 43 -0.29 4.91 17.06
CA TYR A 43 -1.73 4.62 17.15
C TYR A 43 -2.50 4.97 15.87
N LEU A 44 -1.79 5.33 14.82
CA LEU A 44 -2.39 5.63 13.52
C LEU A 44 -2.76 4.35 12.79
N LEU A 45 -3.74 4.07 12.97
CA LEU A 45 -4.88 3.21 12.83
C LEU A 45 -5.19 2.90 11.37
N SER A 46 -5.40 1.62 11.16
CA SER A 46 -5.90 1.01 9.93
C SER A 46 -7.12 1.71 9.28
N HIS A 47 -7.75 2.67 9.96
CA HIS A 47 -8.99 3.34 9.55
C HIS A 47 -8.80 4.79 9.10
N SER A 48 -7.61 5.17 8.65
CA SER A 48 -7.32 6.55 8.21
C SER A 48 -7.70 6.84 6.77
N ALA A 49 -8.36 5.90 6.09
CA ALA A 49 -8.72 6.03 4.68
C ALA A 49 -10.18 5.64 4.43
N VAL A 50 -10.76 6.25 3.42
CA VAL A 50 -12.13 5.97 2.97
C VAL A 50 -12.18 5.81 1.45
N VAL A 51 -13.25 5.17 0.96
CA VAL A 51 -13.56 5.10 -0.47
C VAL A 51 -13.93 6.48 -0.99
N SER A 52 -13.31 6.93 -2.06
CA SER A 52 -13.44 8.29 -2.59
C SER A 52 -14.74 8.54 -3.37
N SER A 53 -15.30 7.51 -3.99
CA SER A 53 -16.52 7.57 -4.81
C SER A 53 -17.27 6.26 -4.74
N ASP A 54 -18.59 6.31 -5.03
CA ASP A 54 -19.39 5.10 -5.08
C ASP A 54 -18.85 4.09 -6.08
N VAL A 55 -18.80 2.84 -5.67
CA VAL A 55 -18.41 1.69 -6.50
C VAL A 55 -19.65 0.94 -6.92
N TYR A 56 -19.86 0.83 -8.23
CA TYR A 56 -21.03 0.18 -8.79
C TYR A 56 -20.72 -1.22 -9.30
N TYR A 57 -21.65 -2.13 -9.06
CA TYR A 57 -21.66 -3.47 -9.64
C TYR A 57 -23.05 -3.82 -10.14
N ASN A 58 -23.17 -4.24 -11.41
CA ASN A 58 -24.46 -4.53 -12.07
C ASN A 58 -25.51 -3.41 -11.93
N GLY A 59 -25.08 -2.14 -11.98
CA GLY A 59 -25.96 -0.98 -11.89
C GLY A 59 -26.38 -0.59 -10.47
N ASN A 60 -25.99 -1.35 -9.45
CA ASN A 60 -26.26 -1.05 -8.04
C ASN A 60 -24.98 -0.57 -7.35
N ILE A 61 -25.15 0.25 -6.30
CA ILE A 61 -24.03 0.64 -5.45
C ILE A 61 -23.61 -0.57 -4.62
N LEU A 62 -22.39 -1.02 -4.79
CA LEU A 62 -21.78 -2.08 -4.00
C LEU A 62 -21.10 -1.51 -2.75
N ILE A 63 -20.29 -0.46 -2.94
CA ILE A 63 -19.59 0.22 -1.84
C ILE A 63 -19.89 1.70 -1.95
N ALA A 64 -20.40 2.30 -0.89
CA ALA A 64 -20.71 3.72 -0.86
C ALA A 64 -19.44 4.57 -0.64
N ALA A 65 -19.42 5.75 -1.21
CA ALA A 65 -18.39 6.75 -0.90
C ALA A 65 -18.37 7.05 0.60
N GLY A 66 -17.16 7.27 1.14
CA GLY A 66 -16.96 7.48 2.58
C GLY A 66 -16.88 6.20 3.42
N THR A 67 -17.09 5.00 2.81
CA THR A 67 -16.88 3.74 3.52
C THR A 67 -15.42 3.57 3.93
N THR A 68 -15.19 3.15 5.16
CA THR A 68 -13.84 2.95 5.72
C THR A 68 -13.08 1.87 4.97
N VAL A 69 -11.81 2.13 4.71
CA VAL A 69 -10.87 1.17 4.14
C VAL A 69 -9.87 0.76 5.22
N ASN A 70 -9.74 -0.54 5.46
CA ASN A 70 -8.69 -1.07 6.31
C ASN A 70 -7.37 -1.03 5.57
N MET A 71 -6.38 -0.37 6.18
CA MET A 71 -5.04 -0.22 5.65
C MET A 71 -4.06 -1.03 6.50
N ASP A 72 -3.15 -1.72 5.85
CA ASP A 72 -1.95 -2.25 6.50
C ASP A 72 -0.87 -1.18 6.46
N ILE A 73 -0.44 -0.72 7.65
CA ILE A 73 0.48 0.40 7.79
C ILE A 73 1.74 -0.07 8.49
N HIS A 74 2.86 0.00 7.78
CA HIS A 74 4.19 -0.23 8.32
C HIS A 74 4.93 1.08 8.45
N TYR A 75 5.60 1.28 9.58
CA TYR A 75 6.39 2.48 9.79
C TYR A 75 7.76 2.16 10.41
N GLN A 76 8.74 2.96 10.04
CA GLN A 76 10.06 2.97 10.65
C GLN A 76 10.34 4.39 11.15
N LYS A 77 10.66 4.52 12.43
CA LYS A 77 11.01 5.81 13.02
C LYS A 77 12.34 6.32 12.51
N CYS A 78 12.50 7.64 12.49
CA CYS A 78 13.79 8.25 12.19
C CYS A 78 14.81 7.91 13.28
N HIS A 79 16.06 7.72 12.85
CA HIS A 79 17.18 7.42 13.75
C HIS A 79 18.25 8.50 13.65
N GLY A 80 19.22 8.44 14.58
CA GLY A 80 20.45 9.25 14.52
C GLY A 80 21.19 9.05 13.19
N LEU A 81 22.24 9.80 12.97
CA LEU A 81 22.97 9.87 11.70
C LEU A 81 22.14 10.38 10.52
N GLY A 82 21.06 11.11 10.77
CA GLY A 82 20.21 11.70 9.74
C GLY A 82 19.36 10.69 8.98
N VAL A 83 19.18 9.45 9.48
CA VAL A 83 18.36 8.42 8.82
C VAL A 83 16.89 8.84 8.87
N PRO A 84 16.21 8.95 7.71
CA PRO A 84 14.84 9.38 7.65
C PRO A 84 13.89 8.28 8.16
N ALA A 85 12.69 8.69 8.58
CA ALA A 85 11.60 7.76 8.81
C ALA A 85 10.99 7.28 7.48
N THR A 86 10.34 6.13 7.51
CA THR A 86 9.52 5.63 6.40
C THR A 86 8.14 5.25 6.91
N VAL A 87 7.13 5.47 6.08
CA VAL A 87 5.77 4.95 6.29
C VAL A 87 5.32 4.32 4.99
N SER A 88 4.86 3.09 5.05
CA SER A 88 4.20 2.44 3.95
C SER A 88 2.76 2.07 4.32
N ALA A 89 1.88 2.20 3.36
CA ALA A 89 0.46 1.92 3.52
C ALA A 89 -0.05 1.12 2.34
N LYS A 90 -0.78 0.04 2.64
CA LYS A 90 -1.39 -0.85 1.66
C LYS A 90 -2.86 -1.05 1.99
N PRO A 91 -3.79 -0.85 1.05
CA PRO A 91 -5.20 -1.17 1.25
C PRO A 91 -5.40 -2.69 1.32
N VAL A 92 -6.16 -3.16 2.30
CA VAL A 92 -6.38 -4.60 2.56
C VAL A 92 -7.84 -4.99 2.34
N SER A 93 -8.78 -4.23 2.89
CA SER A 93 -10.20 -4.56 2.80
C SER A 93 -11.09 -3.35 3.01
N THR A 94 -12.33 -3.47 2.55
CA THR A 94 -13.41 -2.53 2.81
C THR A 94 -14.71 -3.29 3.04
N THR A 95 -15.77 -2.61 3.43
CA THR A 95 -17.10 -3.20 3.62
C THR A 95 -18.06 -2.68 2.55
N ASP A 96 -19.02 -3.53 2.17
CA ASP A 96 -20.11 -3.09 1.30
C ASP A 96 -21.26 -2.44 2.12
N ILE A 97 -22.32 -2.02 1.41
CA ILE A 97 -23.51 -1.43 2.03
C ILE A 97 -24.28 -2.41 2.93
N TYR A 98 -24.02 -3.71 2.84
CA TYR A 98 -24.64 -4.76 3.64
C TYR A 98 -23.75 -5.21 4.81
N GLY A 99 -22.55 -4.64 4.95
CA GLY A 99 -21.59 -5.00 5.98
C GLY A 99 -20.68 -6.19 5.64
N GLN A 100 -20.75 -6.70 4.40
CA GLN A 100 -19.84 -7.76 3.96
C GLN A 100 -18.44 -7.19 3.69
N VAL A 101 -17.42 -7.90 4.16
CA VAL A 101 -16.02 -7.50 3.97
C VAL A 101 -15.53 -7.99 2.61
N TRP A 102 -14.98 -7.06 1.83
CA TRP A 102 -14.38 -7.33 0.53
C TRP A 102 -12.87 -7.10 0.58
N PRO A 103 -12.07 -8.07 0.13
CA PRO A 103 -10.62 -7.90 0.03
C PRO A 103 -10.28 -6.91 -1.09
N LEU A 104 -9.34 -6.02 -0.80
CA LEU A 104 -8.77 -5.09 -1.76
C LEU A 104 -7.35 -5.51 -2.09
N VAL A 105 -6.98 -5.44 -3.37
CA VAL A 105 -5.62 -5.66 -3.83
C VAL A 105 -5.11 -4.34 -4.41
N GLY A 106 -4.22 -3.70 -3.70
CA GLY A 106 -3.60 -2.46 -4.12
C GLY A 106 -2.10 -2.50 -3.89
N ASP A 107 -1.39 -1.62 -4.57
CA ASP A 107 0.06 -1.49 -4.39
C ASP A 107 0.37 -0.83 -3.04
N GLU A 108 1.44 -1.31 -2.42
CA GLU A 108 2.01 -0.67 -1.25
C GLU A 108 2.64 0.66 -1.66
N ARG A 109 2.20 1.73 -1.04
CA ARG A 109 2.78 3.05 -1.25
C ARG A 109 3.66 3.42 -0.07
N THR A 110 4.93 3.69 -0.33
CA THR A 110 5.92 4.07 0.68
C THR A 110 6.28 5.54 0.53
N ILE A 111 6.26 6.27 1.63
CA ILE A 111 6.77 7.64 1.73
C ILE A 111 7.95 7.64 2.69
N THR A 112 9.03 8.29 2.25
CA THR A 112 10.25 8.44 3.06
C THR A 112 10.42 9.92 3.42
N GLY A 113 10.74 10.17 4.67
CA GLY A 113 11.07 11.50 5.16
C GLY A 113 12.37 12.03 4.53
N GLN A 114 12.71 13.28 4.80
CA GLN A 114 13.92 13.87 4.26
C GLN A 114 15.17 13.25 4.91
N ASN A 115 16.07 12.76 4.07
CA ASN A 115 17.38 12.26 4.48
C ASN A 115 18.30 13.43 4.87
N ARG A 116 18.85 13.41 6.08
CA ARG A 116 19.81 14.40 6.59
C ARG A 116 21.18 13.79 6.87
N ARG A 117 21.44 12.62 6.34
CA ARG A 117 22.68 11.87 6.60
C ARG A 117 23.94 12.65 6.22
N ASN A 118 23.91 13.30 5.07
CA ASN A 118 25.06 14.10 4.61
C ASN A 118 25.34 15.29 5.54
N ALA A 119 24.29 15.94 6.05
CA ALA A 119 24.45 17.02 7.02
C ALA A 119 24.97 16.50 8.37
N ALA A 120 24.43 15.39 8.86
CA ALA A 120 24.85 14.78 10.13
C ALA A 120 26.33 14.34 10.09
N ILE A 121 26.73 13.65 9.02
CA ILE A 121 28.12 13.17 8.85
C ILE A 121 29.06 14.35 8.59
N GLY A 122 28.70 15.27 7.68
CA GLY A 122 29.53 16.42 7.35
C GLY A 122 29.82 17.32 8.55
N CYS A 123 28.79 17.66 9.32
CA CYS A 123 28.95 18.44 10.56
C CYS A 123 29.74 17.62 11.61
N GLY A 124 29.41 16.32 11.76
CA GLY A 124 30.09 15.44 12.74
C GLY A 124 31.60 15.34 12.48
N VAL A 125 32.01 15.18 11.23
CA VAL A 125 33.42 15.12 10.83
C VAL A 125 34.11 16.48 11.01
N PHE A 126 33.48 17.55 10.52
CA PHE A 126 34.09 18.89 10.61
C PHE A 126 34.32 19.33 12.06
N PHE A 127 33.28 19.22 12.90
CA PHE A 127 33.39 19.60 14.31
C PHE A 127 34.16 18.56 15.14
N GLY A 128 34.18 17.31 14.72
CA GLY A 128 34.99 16.26 15.37
C GLY A 128 36.49 16.50 15.26
N ILE A 129 36.93 17.09 14.16
CA ILE A 129 38.33 17.48 13.93
C ILE A 129 38.70 18.71 14.77
N VAL A 130 37.79 19.70 14.83
CA VAL A 130 38.05 21.01 15.43
C VAL A 130 37.82 21.01 16.95
N THR A 131 36.78 20.32 17.43
CA THR A 131 36.37 20.36 18.85
C THR A 131 35.89 18.98 19.30
N PHE A 132 36.79 18.04 19.51
CA PHE A 132 36.45 16.77 20.16
C PHE A 132 36.14 17.02 21.65
N PRO A 133 35.01 16.53 22.22
CA PRO A 133 34.04 15.53 21.71
C PRO A 133 32.77 16.13 21.08
N VAL A 134 32.67 17.42 20.83
CA VAL A 134 31.45 18.11 20.36
C VAL A 134 30.96 17.53 19.02
N GLY A 135 31.88 17.10 18.16
CA GLY A 135 31.53 16.46 16.88
C GLY A 135 30.61 15.24 17.01
N LEU A 136 30.70 14.51 18.13
CA LEU A 136 29.85 13.33 18.37
C LEU A 136 28.36 13.70 18.58
N LEU A 137 28.05 14.91 19.04
CA LEU A 137 26.66 15.36 19.22
C LEU A 137 25.92 15.47 17.88
N PHE A 138 26.63 15.72 16.78
CA PHE A 138 26.01 15.79 15.44
C PHE A 138 25.57 14.41 14.91
N LEU A 139 26.09 13.33 15.47
CA LEU A 139 25.62 11.97 15.17
C LEU A 139 24.19 11.73 15.70
N CYS A 140 23.75 12.54 16.66
CA CYS A 140 22.39 12.49 17.19
C CYS A 140 21.35 13.21 16.30
N ILE A 141 21.77 13.90 15.23
CA ILE A 141 20.84 14.52 14.30
C ILE A 141 19.97 13.43 13.69
N LYS A 142 18.65 13.53 13.92
CA LYS A 142 17.66 12.64 13.34
C LYS A 142 17.25 13.10 11.95
N GLY A 143 16.87 12.17 11.08
CA GLY A 143 16.18 12.47 9.83
C GLY A 143 14.80 13.09 10.08
N LYS A 144 14.10 13.51 9.00
CA LYS A 144 12.73 13.98 9.13
C LYS A 144 11.75 12.79 9.18
N ARG A 145 10.60 13.04 9.81
CA ARG A 145 9.46 12.15 9.82
C ARG A 145 8.92 11.93 8.41
N ALA A 146 8.30 10.80 8.18
CA ALA A 146 7.51 10.50 7.00
C ALA A 146 6.03 10.67 7.32
N GLU A 147 5.25 11.15 6.38
CA GLU A 147 3.85 11.47 6.57
C GLU A 147 3.08 11.30 5.26
N PHE A 148 1.95 10.56 5.32
CA PHE A 148 0.92 10.61 4.30
C PHE A 148 -0.03 11.74 4.67
N ALA A 149 -0.05 12.80 3.87
CA ALA A 149 -0.98 13.90 4.09
C ALA A 149 -2.43 13.47 3.82
N ALA A 150 -3.36 14.01 4.57
CA ALA A 150 -4.79 13.91 4.26
C ALA A 150 -5.03 14.41 2.82
N GLY A 151 -5.94 13.74 2.11
CA GLY A 151 -6.16 13.97 0.69
C GLY A 151 -5.29 13.14 -0.24
N THR A 152 -4.31 12.37 0.27
CA THR A 152 -3.53 11.46 -0.55
C THR A 152 -4.45 10.40 -1.18
N GLN A 153 -4.40 10.28 -2.50
CA GLN A 153 -5.21 9.32 -3.25
C GLN A 153 -4.42 8.05 -3.55
N MET A 154 -5.11 6.92 -3.45
CA MET A 154 -4.61 5.59 -3.79
C MET A 154 -5.67 4.86 -4.61
N ILE A 155 -5.28 3.84 -5.34
CA ILE A 155 -6.18 2.98 -6.11
C ILE A 155 -5.94 1.55 -5.68
N ALA A 156 -7.02 0.83 -5.43
CA ALA A 156 -7.00 -0.61 -5.21
C ALA A 156 -8.01 -1.29 -6.14
N ASN A 157 -7.84 -2.59 -6.34
CA ASN A 157 -8.71 -3.40 -7.17
C ASN A 157 -9.54 -4.32 -6.28
N LEU A 158 -10.83 -4.36 -6.56
CA LEU A 158 -11.79 -5.31 -6.00
C LEU A 158 -11.98 -6.44 -7.01
N TYR A 159 -11.84 -7.68 -6.57
CA TYR A 159 -12.08 -8.86 -7.39
C TYR A 159 -13.43 -9.48 -7.05
N ILE A 160 -14.28 -9.64 -8.06
CA ILE A 160 -15.58 -10.27 -7.95
C ILE A 160 -15.55 -11.60 -8.71
N ASN A 161 -15.84 -12.69 -8.01
CA ASN A 161 -15.95 -14.03 -8.57
C ASN A 161 -17.39 -14.34 -9.01
#